data_afb19f27ca78164022e8426003d0a3a9
#
_entry.id   afb19f27ca78164022e8426003d0a3a9
#
_cell.length_a   1.000
_cell.length_b   1.000
_cell.length_c   1.000
_cell.angle_alpha   90.00
_cell.angle_beta   90.00
_cell.angle_gamma   90.00
#
_symmetry.space_group_name_H-M   'P 1'
#
loop_
_entity.id
_entity.type
_entity.pdbx_description
1 polymer ?
#
loop_
_entity_poly.entity_id
_entity_poly.type
_entity_poly.pdbx_seq_one_letter_code
_entity_poly.pdbx_strand_id
1 'polypeptide(L)'
;MTDGDVRRALLSGHGLDSPAGTAFNTKFLALDDEGDWAQTTARGASRGFSEYPVVDSGGRLVCVEVLGHSGESIPRDNTVVIMVGGKGMRLRPLTRDTPKPLLLVGGKPILQHIIDNLRDEGFSDIVLAVNYLGEQIEGFFQDGSGFGVRIRYVKEGRALGTA
;
A
#
# COMPACT_ATOMS: atom_id res chain seq x y z
N MET A 1 -16.82 -2.37 -8.31
CA MET A 1 -17.47 -2.62 -6.99
C MET A 1 -16.40 -2.57 -5.93
N THR A 2 -16.58 -1.77 -4.92
CA THR A 2 -15.67 -1.59 -3.79
C THR A 2 -16.23 -2.26 -2.54
N ASP A 3 -15.39 -2.43 -1.50
CA ASP A 3 -15.84 -2.90 -0.17
C ASP A 3 -16.99 -2.03 0.39
N GLY A 4 -16.92 -0.71 0.17
CA GLY A 4 -17.98 0.22 0.55
C GLY A 4 -19.31 -0.02 -0.17
N ASP A 5 -19.28 -0.47 -1.42
CA ASP A 5 -20.50 -0.80 -2.18
C ASP A 5 -21.16 -2.05 -1.60
N VAL A 6 -20.37 -3.09 -1.30
CA VAL A 6 -20.85 -4.32 -0.66
C VAL A 6 -21.46 -4.01 0.71
N ARG A 7 -20.77 -3.22 1.52
CA ARG A 7 -21.26 -2.82 2.85
C ARG A 7 -22.57 -2.07 2.76
N ARG A 8 -22.73 -1.12 1.83
CA ARG A 8 -23.99 -0.41 1.61
C ARG A 8 -25.13 -1.35 1.21
N ALA A 9 -24.87 -2.29 0.32
CA ALA A 9 -25.87 -3.27 -0.10
C ALA A 9 -26.37 -4.13 1.09
N LEU A 10 -25.44 -4.62 1.90
CA LEU A 10 -25.78 -5.38 3.11
C LEU A 10 -26.60 -4.56 4.11
N LEU A 11 -26.22 -3.31 4.35
CA LEU A 11 -26.97 -2.38 5.22
C LEU A 11 -28.37 -2.03 4.65
N SER A 12 -28.55 -2.14 3.33
CA SER A 12 -29.84 -1.97 2.66
C SER A 12 -30.70 -3.23 2.63
N GLY A 13 -30.26 -4.30 3.31
CA GLY A 13 -31.03 -5.55 3.45
C GLY A 13 -30.75 -6.59 2.34
N HIS A 14 -29.77 -6.37 1.46
CA HIS A 14 -29.36 -7.39 0.50
C HIS A 14 -28.50 -8.46 1.19
N GLY A 15 -28.78 -9.74 0.92
CA GLY A 15 -27.95 -10.86 1.42
C GLY A 15 -26.79 -11.18 0.48
N LEU A 16 -25.92 -12.10 0.93
CA LEU A 16 -24.80 -12.57 0.13
C LEU A 16 -25.21 -13.31 -1.16
N ASP A 17 -26.45 -13.84 -1.19
CA ASP A 17 -27.04 -14.49 -2.35
C ASP A 17 -27.71 -13.52 -3.33
N SER A 18 -27.71 -12.21 -3.03
CA SER A 18 -28.26 -11.20 -3.92
C SER A 18 -27.40 -11.05 -5.17
N PRO A 19 -27.99 -10.78 -6.34
CA PRO A 19 -27.21 -10.53 -7.55
C PRO A 19 -26.22 -9.39 -7.34
N ALA A 20 -24.98 -9.54 -7.80
CA ALA A 20 -23.90 -8.54 -7.61
C ALA A 20 -24.27 -7.15 -8.16
N GLY A 21 -25.15 -7.11 -9.19
CA GLY A 21 -25.68 -5.86 -9.75
C GLY A 21 -26.42 -4.97 -8.76
N THR A 22 -26.95 -5.52 -7.65
CA THR A 22 -27.62 -4.74 -6.60
C THR A 22 -26.62 -3.92 -5.75
N ALA A 23 -25.34 -4.31 -5.76
CA ALA A 23 -24.28 -3.66 -5.04
C ALA A 23 -23.44 -2.70 -5.92
N PHE A 24 -23.60 -2.73 -7.24
CA PHE A 24 -22.81 -1.91 -8.14
C PHE A 24 -23.11 -0.42 -7.99
N ASN A 25 -22.05 0.39 -7.92
CA ASN A 25 -22.17 1.81 -8.11
C ASN A 25 -22.20 2.12 -9.62
N THR A 26 -23.36 2.53 -10.13
CA THR A 26 -23.55 2.92 -11.54
C THR A 26 -23.21 4.38 -11.81
N LYS A 27 -22.97 5.19 -10.77
CA LYS A 27 -22.60 6.62 -10.86
C LYS A 27 -21.12 6.80 -10.52
N PHE A 28 -20.26 6.09 -11.20
CA PHE A 28 -18.81 6.20 -11.02
C PHE A 28 -18.22 7.34 -11.90
N LEU A 29 -17.03 7.82 -11.50
CA LEU A 29 -16.25 8.70 -12.36
C LEU A 29 -15.47 7.85 -13.35
N ALA A 30 -15.64 8.10 -14.63
CA ALA A 30 -14.88 7.50 -15.71
C ALA A 30 -14.04 8.56 -16.42
N LEU A 31 -12.94 8.13 -17.01
CA LEU A 31 -12.16 8.90 -17.95
C LEU A 31 -12.62 8.53 -19.38
N ASP A 32 -12.60 9.51 -20.26
CA ASP A 32 -12.82 9.31 -21.68
C ASP A 32 -11.49 8.91 -22.33
N ASP A 33 -11.45 7.94 -23.22
CA ASP A 33 -10.22 7.46 -23.87
C ASP A 33 -9.52 8.53 -24.74
N GLU A 34 -10.30 9.50 -25.26
CA GLU A 34 -9.81 10.62 -26.07
C GLU A 34 -9.86 11.98 -25.33
N GLY A 35 -10.29 12.01 -24.07
CA GLY A 35 -10.61 13.23 -23.33
C GLY A 35 -9.47 13.82 -22.49
N ASP A 36 -9.68 15.04 -22.01
CA ASP A 36 -8.82 15.67 -21.01
C ASP A 36 -9.15 15.12 -19.61
N TRP A 37 -8.22 14.39 -19.03
CA TRP A 37 -8.38 13.73 -17.73
C TRP A 37 -8.18 14.67 -16.54
N ALA A 38 -7.57 15.85 -16.74
CA ALA A 38 -7.13 16.72 -15.64
C ALA A 38 -8.29 17.13 -14.72
N GLN A 39 -9.42 17.52 -15.26
CA GLN A 39 -10.57 17.93 -14.46
C GLN A 39 -11.22 16.77 -13.72
N THR A 40 -11.37 15.61 -14.39
CA THR A 40 -12.00 14.42 -13.81
C THR A 40 -11.12 13.83 -12.71
N THR A 41 -9.81 13.77 -12.93
CA THR A 41 -8.84 13.26 -11.96
C THR A 41 -8.72 14.18 -10.74
N ALA A 42 -8.68 15.50 -10.92
CA ALA A 42 -8.69 16.45 -9.81
C ALA A 42 -9.95 16.31 -8.95
N ARG A 43 -11.12 16.14 -9.60
CA ARG A 43 -12.40 15.91 -8.91
C ARG A 43 -12.44 14.58 -8.16
N GLY A 44 -11.80 13.52 -8.69
CA GLY A 44 -11.72 12.23 -8.05
C GLY A 44 -10.70 12.22 -6.91
N ALA A 45 -9.54 12.84 -7.08
CA ALA A 45 -8.51 12.97 -6.07
C ALA A 45 -9.02 13.68 -4.81
N SER A 46 -9.85 14.72 -4.95
CA SER A 46 -10.50 15.39 -3.81
C SER A 46 -11.46 14.49 -3.01
N ARG A 47 -11.82 13.31 -3.57
CA ARG A 47 -12.67 12.29 -2.96
C ARG A 47 -11.89 11.03 -2.57
N GLY A 48 -10.57 11.05 -2.72
CA GLY A 48 -9.69 9.92 -2.40
C GLY A 48 -9.70 8.80 -3.44
N PHE A 49 -10.11 9.09 -4.69
CA PHE A 49 -10.07 8.08 -5.76
C PHE A 49 -8.68 8.07 -6.41
N SER A 50 -8.13 6.88 -6.61
CA SER A 50 -6.88 6.63 -7.32
C SER A 50 -7.06 5.77 -8.57
N GLU A 51 -8.21 5.10 -8.71
CA GLU A 51 -8.50 4.18 -9.79
C GLU A 51 -9.66 4.71 -10.62
N TYR A 52 -9.47 4.76 -11.93
CA TYR A 52 -10.48 5.30 -12.86
C TYR A 52 -10.69 4.33 -14.01
N PRO A 53 -11.91 3.88 -14.27
CA PRO A 53 -12.22 3.20 -15.52
C PRO A 53 -12.10 4.20 -16.68
N VAL A 54 -11.43 3.78 -17.74
CA VAL A 54 -11.37 4.50 -19.02
C VAL A 54 -12.40 3.87 -19.93
N VAL A 55 -13.27 4.69 -20.51
CA VAL A 55 -14.34 4.24 -21.39
C VAL A 55 -14.24 4.89 -22.78
N ASP A 56 -14.62 4.13 -23.80
CA ASP A 56 -14.73 4.64 -25.15
C ASP A 56 -16.00 5.51 -25.34
N SER A 57 -16.16 6.11 -26.51
CA SER A 57 -17.32 6.92 -26.86
C SER A 57 -18.67 6.18 -26.80
N GLY A 58 -18.63 4.84 -26.81
CA GLY A 58 -19.80 3.97 -26.62
C GLY A 58 -20.05 3.59 -25.14
N GLY A 59 -19.26 4.09 -24.21
CA GLY A 59 -19.35 3.76 -22.79
C GLY A 59 -18.80 2.37 -22.42
N ARG A 60 -18.01 1.75 -23.28
CA ARG A 60 -17.42 0.43 -23.05
C ARG A 60 -16.07 0.59 -22.35
N LEU A 61 -15.81 -0.23 -21.34
CA LEU A 61 -14.55 -0.22 -20.63
C LEU A 61 -13.37 -0.60 -21.54
N VAL A 62 -12.40 0.29 -21.67
CA VAL A 62 -11.16 0.09 -22.43
C VAL A 62 -10.07 -0.42 -21.49
N CYS A 63 -9.83 0.26 -20.36
CA CYS A 63 -8.88 -0.14 -19.33
C CYS A 63 -9.26 0.48 -17.99
N VAL A 64 -8.49 0.18 -16.96
CA VAL A 64 -8.56 0.89 -15.69
C VAL A 64 -7.22 1.59 -15.49
N GLU A 65 -7.27 2.91 -15.38
CA GLU A 65 -6.11 3.72 -15.09
C GLU A 65 -5.96 3.90 -13.59
N VAL A 66 -4.79 3.60 -13.08
CA VAL A 66 -4.45 3.83 -11.67
C VAL A 66 -3.64 5.11 -11.60
N LEU A 67 -4.31 6.21 -11.34
CA LEU A 67 -3.68 7.51 -11.13
C LEU A 67 -3.18 7.55 -9.67
N GLY A 68 -2.22 6.74 -9.40
CA GLY A 68 -1.49 6.78 -8.16
C GLY A 68 -0.11 7.33 -8.43
N HIS A 69 0.19 8.49 -7.85
CA HIS A 69 1.57 8.89 -7.57
C HIS A 69 2.52 9.05 -8.79
N SER A 70 1.98 9.36 -9.97
CA SER A 70 2.74 9.94 -11.07
C SER A 70 2.84 11.45 -10.85
N GLY A 71 3.58 11.84 -9.86
CA GLY A 71 3.90 13.21 -9.56
C GLY A 71 5.09 13.19 -8.64
N GLU A 72 5.92 14.17 -8.71
CA GLU A 72 6.98 14.42 -7.75
C GLU A 72 6.43 14.13 -6.35
N SER A 73 6.97 13.12 -5.68
CA SER A 73 6.55 12.78 -4.32
C SER A 73 6.77 14.03 -3.46
N ILE A 74 5.67 14.60 -2.97
CA ILE A 74 5.79 15.78 -2.10
C ILE A 74 6.55 15.32 -0.87
N PRO A 75 7.75 15.87 -0.60
CA PRO A 75 8.55 15.47 0.55
C PRO A 75 7.72 15.60 1.84
N ARG A 76 7.73 14.55 2.65
CA ARG A 76 7.03 14.52 3.94
C ARG A 76 8.06 14.51 5.05
N ASP A 77 8.01 15.48 5.94
CA ASP A 77 8.92 15.62 7.08
C ASP A 77 8.60 14.63 8.23
N ASN A 78 7.52 13.86 8.10
CA ASN A 78 7.12 12.90 9.11
C ASN A 78 8.08 11.71 9.15
N THR A 79 8.50 11.31 10.34
CA THR A 79 9.20 10.06 10.56
C THR A 79 8.22 8.90 10.56
N VAL A 80 8.50 7.87 9.77
CA VAL A 80 7.73 6.62 9.77
C VAL A 80 8.39 5.60 10.69
N VAL A 81 7.63 5.01 11.59
CA VAL A 81 8.11 3.93 12.47
C VAL A 81 7.53 2.59 12.01
N ILE A 82 8.41 1.63 11.72
CA ILE A 82 8.01 0.29 11.29
C ILE A 82 8.46 -0.73 12.33
N MET A 83 7.48 -1.49 12.87
CA MET A 83 7.73 -2.57 13.82
C MET A 83 8.16 -3.83 13.06
N VAL A 84 9.42 -4.21 13.17
CA VAL A 84 10.00 -5.37 12.45
C VAL A 84 10.62 -6.42 13.37
N GLY A 85 10.41 -6.30 14.68
CA GLY A 85 11.02 -7.19 15.70
C GLY A 85 10.32 -8.53 15.93
N GLY A 86 9.26 -8.85 15.17
CA GLY A 86 8.46 -10.05 15.40
C GLY A 86 9.14 -11.37 15.00
N LYS A 87 8.94 -12.44 15.79
CA LYS A 87 9.51 -13.78 15.54
C LYS A 87 8.95 -14.53 14.34
N GLY A 88 7.86 -14.04 13.72
CA GLY A 88 7.27 -14.65 12.52
C GLY A 88 6.79 -16.10 12.70
N MET A 89 6.40 -16.52 13.91
CA MET A 89 6.09 -17.92 14.27
C MET A 89 5.14 -18.65 13.33
N ARG A 90 4.17 -17.92 12.76
CA ARG A 90 3.15 -18.48 11.83
C ARG A 90 3.74 -18.90 10.48
N LEU A 91 4.91 -18.38 10.12
CA LEU A 91 5.59 -18.65 8.86
C LEU A 91 6.76 -19.64 9.00
N ARG A 92 6.89 -20.32 10.14
CA ARG A 92 7.88 -21.38 10.29
C ARG A 92 7.61 -22.54 9.33
N PRO A 93 8.66 -23.15 8.75
CA PRO A 93 10.09 -23.01 9.08
C PRO A 93 10.82 -21.83 8.41
N LEU A 94 10.20 -21.10 7.49
CA LEU A 94 10.83 -20.03 6.68
C LEU A 94 11.47 -18.92 7.55
N THR A 95 10.91 -18.68 8.73
CA THR A 95 11.36 -17.61 9.64
C THR A 95 12.26 -18.10 10.79
N ARG A 96 12.84 -19.30 10.66
CA ARG A 96 13.76 -19.82 11.68
C ARG A 96 15.09 -19.06 11.66
N ASP A 97 15.65 -18.91 10.47
CA ASP A 97 16.99 -18.37 10.24
C ASP A 97 16.98 -17.06 9.46
N THR A 98 15.82 -16.66 8.95
CA THR A 98 15.59 -15.41 8.21
C THR A 98 14.43 -14.67 8.83
N PRO A 99 14.59 -13.40 9.27
CA PRO A 99 13.48 -12.64 9.83
C PRO A 99 12.40 -12.38 8.77
N LYS A 100 11.12 -12.40 9.16
CA LYS A 100 10.00 -12.21 8.25
C LYS A 100 10.16 -11.01 7.29
N PRO A 101 10.66 -9.83 7.73
CA PRO A 101 10.87 -8.68 6.85
C PRO A 101 11.83 -8.93 5.68
N LEU A 102 12.75 -9.90 5.82
CA LEU A 102 13.71 -10.27 4.77
C LEU A 102 13.26 -11.46 3.89
N LEU A 103 12.09 -12.06 4.15
CA LEU A 103 11.54 -13.06 3.24
C LEU A 103 11.25 -12.42 1.88
N LEU A 104 11.59 -13.14 0.80
CA LEU A 104 11.46 -12.62 -0.56
C LEU A 104 10.04 -12.81 -1.11
N VAL A 105 9.51 -11.77 -1.70
CA VAL A 105 8.29 -11.76 -2.51
C VAL A 105 8.64 -11.13 -3.85
N GLY A 106 8.46 -11.84 -4.94
CA GLY A 106 8.85 -11.34 -6.26
C GLY A 106 10.35 -10.99 -6.39
N GLY A 107 11.22 -11.69 -5.65
CA GLY A 107 12.67 -11.46 -5.68
C GLY A 107 13.18 -10.34 -4.77
N LYS A 108 12.30 -9.62 -4.07
CA LYS A 108 12.66 -8.55 -3.12
C LYS A 108 12.19 -8.88 -1.70
N PRO A 109 12.91 -8.46 -0.64
CA PRO A 109 12.42 -8.53 0.73
C PRO A 109 11.09 -7.81 0.94
N ILE A 110 10.23 -8.39 1.79
CA ILE A 110 8.94 -7.78 2.14
C ILE A 110 9.13 -6.34 2.64
N LEU A 111 10.11 -6.11 3.51
CA LEU A 111 10.38 -4.78 4.05
C LEU A 111 10.86 -3.80 2.97
N GLN A 112 11.59 -4.28 1.95
CA GLN A 112 12.02 -3.43 0.85
C GLN A 112 10.83 -2.90 0.05
N HIS A 113 9.81 -3.73 -0.21
CA HIS A 113 8.58 -3.26 -0.87
C HIS A 113 7.90 -2.14 -0.07
N ILE A 114 7.88 -2.27 1.26
CA ILE A 114 7.29 -1.24 2.13
C ILE A 114 8.10 0.05 2.06
N ILE A 115 9.44 -0.04 2.12
CA ILE A 115 10.33 1.12 2.04
C ILE A 115 10.24 1.80 0.67
N ASP A 116 10.22 1.02 -0.42
CA ASP A 116 10.06 1.56 -1.78
C ASP A 116 8.75 2.36 -1.89
N ASN A 117 7.64 1.80 -1.41
CA ASN A 117 6.33 2.49 -1.42
C ASN A 117 6.36 3.79 -0.59
N LEU A 118 6.93 3.74 0.62
CA LEU A 118 7.03 4.92 1.48
C LEU A 118 7.88 6.02 0.83
N ARG A 119 9.02 5.66 0.23
CA ARG A 119 9.86 6.61 -0.51
C ARG A 119 9.08 7.24 -1.66
N ASP A 120 8.37 6.44 -2.43
CA ASP A 120 7.58 6.89 -3.58
C ASP A 120 6.41 7.78 -3.15
N GLU A 121 5.95 7.68 -1.89
CA GLU A 121 4.98 8.59 -1.26
C GLU A 121 5.61 9.83 -0.60
N GLY A 122 6.94 10.00 -0.69
CA GLY A 122 7.67 11.17 -0.19
C GLY A 122 8.22 11.05 1.22
N PHE A 123 8.12 9.89 1.87
CA PHE A 123 8.74 9.68 3.17
C PHE A 123 10.22 9.31 3.00
N SER A 124 11.10 10.04 3.67
CA SER A 124 12.54 9.82 3.62
C SER A 124 13.17 9.45 4.97
N ASP A 125 12.46 9.61 6.08
CA ASP A 125 12.96 9.33 7.42
C ASP A 125 12.21 8.14 8.04
N ILE A 126 12.91 7.03 8.22
CA ILE A 126 12.32 5.76 8.68
C ILE A 126 13.04 5.28 9.94
N VAL A 127 12.28 4.82 10.92
CA VAL A 127 12.77 4.15 12.11
C VAL A 127 12.30 2.71 12.07
N LEU A 128 13.24 1.76 12.13
CA LEU A 128 12.94 0.34 12.25
C LEU A 128 13.09 -0.11 13.69
N ALA A 129 12.00 -0.53 14.31
CA ALA A 129 12.02 -1.15 15.64
C ALA A 129 12.35 -2.64 15.47
N VAL A 130 13.58 -3.03 15.79
CA VAL A 130 14.13 -4.37 15.58
C VAL A 130 14.24 -5.15 16.88
N ASN A 131 14.13 -6.47 16.81
CA ASN A 131 14.38 -7.39 17.93
C ASN A 131 14.92 -8.73 17.38
N TYR A 132 14.03 -9.69 17.08
CA TYR A 132 14.42 -11.03 16.61
C TYR A 132 15.16 -10.95 15.28
N LEU A 133 16.41 -11.47 15.25
CA LEU A 133 17.30 -11.44 14.07
C LEU A 133 17.50 -10.02 13.51
N GLY A 134 17.42 -8.99 14.35
CA GLY A 134 17.52 -7.58 13.95
C GLY A 134 18.83 -7.26 13.24
N GLU A 135 19.93 -7.90 13.61
CA GLU A 135 21.25 -7.69 12.98
C GLU A 135 21.26 -8.03 11.48
N GLN A 136 20.45 -8.98 11.04
CA GLN A 136 20.30 -9.28 9.62
C GLN A 136 19.57 -8.16 8.88
N ILE A 137 18.57 -7.53 9.52
CA ILE A 137 17.84 -6.39 8.97
C ILE A 137 18.76 -5.19 8.90
N GLU A 138 19.51 -4.90 9.98
CA GLU A 138 20.49 -3.82 10.04
C GLU A 138 21.58 -4.01 8.96
N GLY A 139 22.08 -5.25 8.79
CA GLY A 139 23.09 -5.58 7.78
C GLY A 139 22.60 -5.42 6.34
N PHE A 140 21.32 -5.70 6.07
CA PHE A 140 20.74 -5.59 4.72
C PHE A 140 20.43 -4.14 4.34
N PHE A 141 19.77 -3.39 5.21
CA PHE A 141 19.30 -2.02 4.88
C PHE A 141 20.30 -0.93 5.24
N GLN A 142 21.28 -1.23 6.10
CA GLN A 142 22.30 -0.28 6.57
C GLN A 142 21.66 1.05 7.00
N ASP A 143 22.16 2.20 6.53
CA ASP A 143 21.63 3.54 6.81
C ASP A 143 20.46 3.94 5.91
N GLY A 144 20.06 3.08 4.97
CA GLY A 144 18.98 3.30 4.02
C GLY A 144 19.36 4.09 2.78
N SER A 145 20.58 4.62 2.67
CA SER A 145 21.03 5.44 1.54
C SER A 145 20.92 4.69 0.21
N GLY A 146 21.21 3.39 0.18
CA GLY A 146 21.07 2.52 -0.98
C GLY A 146 19.61 2.36 -1.47
N PHE A 147 18.63 2.74 -0.68
CA PHE A 147 17.19 2.68 -0.97
C PHE A 147 16.56 4.07 -1.13
N GLY A 148 17.36 5.13 -1.07
CA GLY A 148 16.91 6.52 -1.22
C GLY A 148 16.15 7.07 0.00
N VAL A 149 16.37 6.48 1.17
CA VAL A 149 15.79 6.90 2.46
C VAL A 149 16.86 6.95 3.54
N ARG A 150 16.56 7.54 4.69
CA ARG A 150 17.37 7.47 5.90
C ARG A 150 16.74 6.49 6.89
N ILE A 151 17.50 5.48 7.31
CA ILE A 151 17.02 4.48 8.26
C ILE A 151 17.77 4.62 9.58
N ARG A 152 17.01 4.64 10.67
CA ARG A 152 17.51 4.54 12.04
C ARG A 152 16.93 3.30 12.71
N TYR A 153 17.64 2.72 13.64
CA TYR A 153 17.23 1.49 14.32
C TYR A 153 16.99 1.74 15.80
N VAL A 154 15.91 1.15 16.31
CA VAL A 154 15.61 1.10 17.74
C VAL A 154 15.53 -0.38 18.13
N LYS A 155 16.40 -0.80 19.07
CA LYS A 155 16.41 -2.18 19.58
C LYS A 155 15.40 -2.30 20.70
N GLU A 156 14.40 -3.15 20.52
CA GLU A 156 13.46 -3.51 21.59
C GLU A 156 14.11 -4.55 22.51
N GLY A 157 14.28 -4.25 23.79
CA GLY A 157 14.84 -5.19 24.78
C GLY A 157 13.95 -6.39 25.03
N ARG A 158 12.64 -6.29 24.79
CA ARG A 158 11.64 -7.36 24.78
C ARG A 158 10.50 -6.96 23.86
N ALA A 159 9.84 -7.96 23.27
CA ALA A 159 8.66 -7.69 22.44
C ALA A 159 7.54 -7.10 23.29
N LEU A 160 7.27 -5.80 23.11
CA LEU A 160 6.20 -5.07 23.81
C LEU A 160 4.87 -5.12 23.06
N GLY A 161 4.88 -5.63 21.82
CA GLY A 161 3.75 -5.60 20.92
C GLY A 161 3.57 -4.22 20.26
N THR A 162 2.51 -4.08 19.49
CA THR A 162 2.02 -2.79 18.98
C THR A 162 1.12 -2.20 20.07
N ALA A 163 1.68 -1.51 21.01
CA ALA A 163 0.91 -0.87 22.08
C ALA A 163 0.07 0.30 21.54
#